data_adaa448b002264408b4ea10592870803
#
_entry.id   adaa448b002264408b4ea10592870803
#
_cell.length_a   1.000
_cell.length_b   1.000
_cell.length_c   1.000
_cell.angle_alpha   90.00
_cell.angle_beta   90.00
_cell.angle_gamma   90.00
#
_symmetry.space_group_name_H-M   'P 1'
#
loop_
_entity.id
_entity.type
_entity.pdbx_description
1 polymer ?
#
loop_
_entity_poly.entity_id
_entity_poly.type
_entity_poly.pdbx_seq_one_letter_code
_entity_poly.pdbx_strand_id
1 'polypeptide(L)'
;MELSTFVRALQRSADLVQAWGDAPIPGRPSLRELFAFEDVREWDILAADLALYRIPPALGHGRPARSRWGRQKRQLRALKSAVRHAARRCDDSDCARWPAGPVALFLGFTPYIARDILLPVVAALGAKRGLRPVILTEDSPTPAGADDATFHSVWRHWTSATRRDAQRIGRAARKAFSVLANDGTYRALIADHGRSLWPEAGEAILDLGLYARHEIARFSAVARHVVSHHRPAVMVSPDVADARTRAFTSLGAAAGIPTIEVQFGACGPEATEWRFFAADRAAVWGPQSRDVLVSHHVPDEQVVVTGSPRHDVLFGATAAEIQGFRDRFRVPAGNLAVVMGSTSSANNPDAPVLLAMKRAIFVAAAARPTLTLIVKPHPLEDVNETRALASEAVNIVFADGREDIRTYIAMCDAFVTLGSASTLDAVVLGKPTICPSFPGWRWSELFVNSGAIAVPRTVDEVASAFGELAEDGGVSILARHARARDTFLSEWVQDGGRGGTDRVIALLESAAHHAESRT
;
A
#
# COMPACT_ATOMS: atom_id res chain seq x y z
N MET A 1 19.79 1.25 -16.20
CA MET A 1 18.56 0.48 -16.52
C MET A 1 17.56 1.43 -17.17
N GLU A 2 17.15 1.19 -18.41
CA GLU A 2 16.10 2.01 -19.01
C GLU A 2 14.77 1.76 -18.29
N LEU A 3 14.16 2.84 -17.80
CA LEU A 3 12.83 2.78 -17.20
C LEU A 3 11.80 2.37 -18.25
N SER A 4 10.84 1.54 -17.85
CA SER A 4 9.72 1.18 -18.73
C SER A 4 8.95 2.44 -19.15
N THR A 5 8.28 2.40 -20.30
CA THR A 5 7.44 3.53 -20.77
C THR A 5 6.33 3.86 -19.77
N PHE A 6 5.85 2.86 -19.05
CA PHE A 6 4.86 3.04 -17.98
C PHE A 6 5.42 3.82 -16.79
N VAL A 7 6.62 3.48 -16.30
CA VAL A 7 7.26 4.18 -15.18
C VAL A 7 7.54 5.65 -15.56
N ARG A 8 8.05 5.88 -16.79
CA ARG A 8 8.23 7.27 -17.29
C ARG A 8 6.92 8.06 -17.32
N ALA A 9 5.81 7.42 -17.69
CA ALA A 9 4.50 8.08 -17.70
C ALA A 9 4.00 8.41 -16.29
N LEU A 10 4.23 7.53 -15.29
CA LEU A 10 3.92 7.82 -13.90
C LEU A 10 4.74 9.00 -13.37
N GLN A 11 6.05 9.00 -13.62
CA GLN A 11 6.93 10.10 -13.23
C GLN A 11 6.50 11.41 -13.89
N ARG A 12 6.24 11.38 -15.22
CA ARG A 12 5.73 12.55 -15.95
C ARG A 12 4.40 13.04 -15.40
N SER A 13 3.49 12.13 -15.10
CA SER A 13 2.19 12.47 -14.50
C SER A 13 2.35 13.19 -13.15
N ALA A 14 3.25 12.71 -12.29
CA ALA A 14 3.52 13.35 -11.01
C ALA A 14 4.11 14.76 -11.18
N ASP A 15 5.08 14.93 -12.09
CA ASP A 15 5.66 16.25 -12.44
C ASP A 15 4.57 17.23 -12.92
N LEU A 16 3.69 16.77 -13.80
CA LEU A 16 2.59 17.59 -14.33
C LEU A 16 1.63 18.03 -13.22
N VAL A 17 1.20 17.11 -12.35
CA VAL A 17 0.25 17.44 -11.27
C VAL A 17 0.85 18.45 -10.30
N GLN A 18 2.14 18.34 -9.98
CA GLN A 18 2.84 19.35 -9.17
C GLN A 18 2.91 20.70 -9.89
N ALA A 19 3.38 20.70 -11.15
CA ALA A 19 3.51 21.92 -11.95
C ALA A 19 2.15 22.64 -12.14
N TRP A 20 1.07 21.91 -12.40
CA TRP A 20 -0.27 22.50 -12.52
C TRP A 20 -0.73 23.14 -11.21
N GLY A 21 -0.44 22.50 -10.07
CA GLY A 21 -0.80 23.01 -8.75
C GLY A 21 -0.24 24.41 -8.49
N ASP A 22 1.01 24.61 -8.87
CA ASP A 22 1.79 25.82 -8.57
C ASP A 22 1.83 26.82 -9.73
N ALA A 23 1.25 26.47 -10.90
CA ALA A 23 1.30 27.35 -12.08
C ALA A 23 0.69 28.72 -11.80
N PRO A 24 1.44 29.82 -11.98
CA PRO A 24 0.94 31.16 -11.77
C PRO A 24 -0.11 31.53 -12.84
N ILE A 25 -1.22 32.12 -12.43
CA ILE A 25 -2.26 32.62 -13.31
C ILE A 25 -2.41 34.13 -13.06
N PRO A 26 -2.14 35.00 -14.03
CA PRO A 26 -2.24 36.43 -13.84
C PRO A 26 -3.62 36.86 -13.32
N GLY A 27 -3.65 37.51 -12.15
CA GLY A 27 -4.88 38.03 -11.51
C GLY A 27 -5.82 36.97 -10.96
N ARG A 28 -5.37 35.73 -10.81
CA ARG A 28 -6.17 34.60 -10.28
C ARG A 28 -5.35 33.72 -9.35
N PRO A 29 -6.00 32.98 -8.43
CA PRO A 29 -5.31 31.99 -7.61
C PRO A 29 -4.76 30.84 -8.48
N SER A 30 -3.63 30.25 -8.06
CA SER A 30 -3.15 28.96 -8.58
C SER A 30 -4.18 27.85 -8.32
N LEU A 31 -4.00 26.67 -8.93
CA LEU A 31 -4.88 25.54 -8.62
C LEU A 31 -4.78 25.15 -7.13
N ARG A 32 -3.58 25.18 -6.56
CA ARG A 32 -3.37 24.87 -5.15
C ARG A 32 -4.13 25.84 -4.23
N GLU A 33 -4.14 27.12 -4.55
CA GLU A 33 -4.90 28.14 -3.83
C GLU A 33 -6.41 28.04 -4.08
N LEU A 34 -6.83 27.74 -5.32
CA LEU A 34 -8.23 27.54 -5.66
C LEU A 34 -8.88 26.39 -4.87
N PHE A 35 -8.08 25.34 -4.63
CA PHE A 35 -8.48 24.15 -3.87
C PHE A 35 -8.10 24.22 -2.38
N ALA A 36 -7.73 25.39 -1.86
CA ALA A 36 -7.52 25.62 -0.44
C ALA A 36 -8.81 26.13 0.22
N PHE A 37 -9.13 25.56 1.38
CA PHE A 37 -10.23 26.03 2.22
C PHE A 37 -9.82 26.03 3.68
N GLU A 38 -9.59 27.20 4.25
CA GLU A 38 -9.03 27.39 5.58
C GLU A 38 -7.66 26.65 5.66
N ASP A 39 -7.52 25.67 6.56
CA ASP A 39 -6.33 24.82 6.73
C ASP A 39 -6.34 23.56 5.86
N VAL A 40 -7.43 23.26 5.14
CA VAL A 40 -7.53 22.10 4.22
C VAL A 40 -6.90 22.44 2.88
N ARG A 41 -5.87 21.68 2.50
CA ARG A 41 -5.16 21.77 1.21
C ARG A 41 -5.62 20.66 0.27
N GLU A 42 -6.80 20.80 -0.30
CA GLU A 42 -7.46 19.72 -1.04
C GLU A 42 -6.69 19.28 -2.28
N TRP A 43 -6.03 20.22 -3.01
CA TRP A 43 -5.16 19.86 -4.13
C TRP A 43 -4.06 18.89 -3.69
N ASP A 44 -3.37 19.19 -2.59
CA ASP A 44 -2.28 18.36 -2.07
C ASP A 44 -2.79 17.00 -1.59
N ILE A 45 -3.99 16.96 -1.00
CA ILE A 45 -4.62 15.71 -0.57
C ILE A 45 -4.93 14.81 -1.76
N LEU A 46 -5.37 15.36 -2.89
CA LEU A 46 -5.80 14.61 -4.07
C LEU A 46 -4.68 14.37 -5.10
N ALA A 47 -3.54 15.04 -4.98
CA ALA A 47 -2.48 15.05 -5.98
C ALA A 47 -1.95 13.66 -6.33
N ALA A 48 -1.77 12.78 -5.34
CA ALA A 48 -1.33 11.41 -5.58
C ALA A 48 -2.37 10.60 -6.38
N ASP A 49 -3.66 10.69 -6.07
CA ASP A 49 -4.73 10.03 -6.85
C ASP A 49 -4.76 10.54 -8.31
N LEU A 50 -4.61 11.85 -8.49
CA LEU A 50 -4.51 12.45 -9.81
C LEU A 50 -3.34 11.85 -10.60
N ALA A 51 -2.15 11.87 -10.02
CA ALA A 51 -0.91 11.45 -10.68
C ALA A 51 -0.88 9.95 -10.99
N LEU A 52 -1.34 9.10 -10.07
CA LEU A 52 -1.27 7.65 -10.21
C LEU A 52 -2.39 7.08 -11.09
N TYR A 53 -3.59 7.66 -11.03
CA TYR A 53 -4.77 6.99 -11.58
C TYR A 53 -5.55 7.78 -12.62
N ARG A 54 -5.39 9.13 -12.70
CA ARG A 54 -6.22 9.96 -13.58
C ARG A 54 -5.49 10.47 -14.81
N ILE A 55 -4.22 10.79 -14.67
CA ILE A 55 -3.41 11.39 -15.73
C ILE A 55 -2.72 10.37 -16.64
N PRO A 56 -2.17 9.22 -16.15
CA PRO A 56 -1.46 8.28 -17.00
C PRO A 56 -2.25 7.80 -18.24
N PRO A 57 -3.58 7.58 -18.19
CA PRO A 57 -4.35 7.24 -19.39
C PRO A 57 -4.32 8.32 -20.48
N ALA A 58 -4.30 9.60 -20.10
CA ALA A 58 -4.20 10.72 -21.05
C ALA A 58 -2.80 10.86 -21.68
N LEU A 59 -1.79 10.27 -21.02
CA LEU A 59 -0.42 10.13 -21.54
C LEU A 59 -0.23 8.86 -22.40
N GLY A 60 -1.30 8.12 -22.69
CA GLY A 60 -1.25 6.89 -23.49
C GLY A 60 -0.93 5.63 -22.69
N HIS A 61 -0.95 5.70 -21.34
CA HIS A 61 -0.59 4.59 -20.48
C HIS A 61 -1.72 4.25 -19.49
N GLY A 62 -2.06 2.98 -19.41
CA GLY A 62 -3.15 2.50 -18.54
C GLY A 62 -4.48 2.37 -19.28
N ARG A 63 -5.55 2.11 -18.53
CA ARG A 63 -6.89 1.97 -19.10
C ARG A 63 -7.54 3.33 -19.29
N PRO A 64 -8.20 3.56 -20.44
CA PRO A 64 -9.01 4.75 -20.62
C PRO A 64 -10.06 4.88 -19.52
N ALA A 65 -10.46 6.11 -19.22
CA ALA A 65 -11.46 6.42 -18.20
C ALA A 65 -12.68 5.49 -18.35
N ARG A 66 -13.06 4.87 -17.23
CA ARG A 66 -14.09 3.82 -17.18
C ARG A 66 -15.40 4.31 -17.82
N SER A 67 -16.11 3.40 -18.50
CA SER A 67 -17.38 3.62 -19.17
C SER A 67 -18.41 4.40 -18.34
N ARG A 68 -19.41 5.06 -18.98
CA ARG A 68 -20.54 5.74 -18.32
C ARG A 68 -21.18 4.90 -17.20
N TRP A 69 -21.23 3.59 -17.36
CA TRP A 69 -21.75 2.64 -16.37
C TRP A 69 -20.86 2.55 -15.10
N GLY A 70 -19.55 2.60 -15.27
CA GLY A 70 -18.60 2.67 -14.15
C GLY A 70 -18.76 3.94 -13.31
N ARG A 71 -19.12 5.08 -13.97
CA ARG A 71 -19.47 6.34 -13.29
C ARG A 71 -20.73 6.22 -12.44
N GLN A 72 -21.82 5.74 -13.04
CA GLN A 72 -23.08 5.55 -12.31
C GLN A 72 -22.91 4.64 -11.09
N LYS A 73 -22.14 3.56 -11.21
CA LYS A 73 -21.80 2.70 -10.05
C LYS A 73 -21.03 3.45 -8.95
N ARG A 74 -20.06 4.32 -9.32
CA ARG A 74 -19.34 5.13 -8.32
C ARG A 74 -20.24 6.16 -7.66
N GLN A 75 -21.06 6.86 -8.44
CA GLN A 75 -22.05 7.80 -7.92
C GLN A 75 -23.03 7.13 -6.95
N LEU A 76 -23.54 5.95 -7.31
CA LEU A 76 -24.40 5.15 -6.44
C LEU A 76 -23.67 4.67 -5.17
N ARG A 77 -22.40 4.30 -5.26
CA ARG A 77 -21.59 3.94 -4.09
C ARG A 77 -21.35 5.15 -3.19
N ALA A 78 -20.98 6.29 -3.75
CA ALA A 78 -20.81 7.54 -3.01
C ALA A 78 -22.11 7.98 -2.32
N LEU A 79 -23.25 7.86 -3.03
CA LEU A 79 -24.57 8.15 -2.46
C LEU A 79 -24.95 7.16 -1.35
N LYS A 80 -24.75 5.85 -1.56
CA LYS A 80 -24.99 4.83 -0.54
C LYS A 80 -24.10 5.03 0.70
N SER A 81 -22.83 5.37 0.50
CA SER A 81 -21.91 5.74 1.56
C SER A 81 -22.42 6.99 2.30
N ALA A 82 -22.81 8.04 1.58
CA ALA A 82 -23.36 9.27 2.17
C ALA A 82 -24.62 9.02 3.00
N VAL A 83 -25.55 8.18 2.51
CA VAL A 83 -26.78 7.79 3.23
C VAL A 83 -26.45 6.95 4.46
N ARG A 84 -25.54 5.98 4.33
CA ARG A 84 -25.12 5.12 5.45
C ARG A 84 -24.50 5.94 6.59
N HIS A 85 -23.69 6.92 6.26
CA HIS A 85 -23.05 7.78 7.26
C HIS A 85 -23.97 8.90 7.78
N ALA A 86 -24.95 9.35 6.99
CA ALA A 86 -25.99 10.27 7.49
C ALA A 86 -26.84 9.64 8.59
N ALA A 87 -27.04 8.31 8.54
CA ALA A 87 -27.78 7.56 9.55
C ALA A 87 -26.97 7.25 10.83
N ARG A 88 -25.63 7.32 10.77
CA ARG A 88 -24.77 7.13 11.96
C ARG A 88 -24.74 8.44 12.76
N ARG A 89 -25.53 8.50 13.83
CA ARG A 89 -25.48 9.60 14.80
C ARG A 89 -24.59 9.17 15.97
N CYS A 90 -23.44 9.84 16.15
CA CYS A 90 -22.79 9.87 17.46
C CYS A 90 -23.35 11.06 18.22
N ASP A 91 -23.79 10.87 19.43
CA ASP A 91 -24.08 11.96 20.36
C ASP A 91 -22.74 12.65 20.73
N ASP A 92 -22.75 13.97 20.92
CA ASP A 92 -21.52 14.71 21.29
C ASP A 92 -20.94 14.22 22.64
N SER A 93 -21.75 13.51 23.46
CA SER A 93 -21.34 12.82 24.69
C SER A 93 -20.59 11.51 24.47
N ASP A 94 -20.70 10.92 23.28
CA ASP A 94 -20.18 9.58 22.92
C ASP A 94 -18.88 9.65 22.13
N CYS A 95 -18.24 10.84 22.04
CA CYS A 95 -16.93 10.99 21.46
C CYS A 95 -15.94 10.05 22.12
N ALA A 96 -15.21 9.30 21.31
CA ALA A 96 -14.24 8.33 21.78
C ALA A 96 -13.34 8.93 22.86
N ARG A 97 -13.38 8.37 24.06
CA ARG A 97 -12.43 8.75 25.12
C ARG A 97 -11.10 8.11 24.78
N TRP A 98 -10.10 8.96 24.58
CA TRP A 98 -8.74 8.50 24.36
C TRP A 98 -8.07 8.16 25.69
N PRO A 99 -7.06 7.28 25.69
CA PRO A 99 -6.30 6.96 26.88
C PRO A 99 -5.60 8.22 27.42
N ALA A 100 -5.44 8.28 28.74
CA ALA A 100 -4.69 9.35 29.37
C ALA A 100 -3.21 9.29 29.02
N GLY A 101 -2.57 10.44 28.80
CA GLY A 101 -1.15 10.59 28.45
C GLY A 101 -0.91 10.84 26.96
N PRO A 102 0.36 10.89 26.54
CA PRO A 102 0.72 11.17 25.14
C PRO A 102 0.31 10.01 24.24
N VAL A 103 -0.39 10.34 23.14
CA VAL A 103 -0.97 9.37 22.21
C VAL A 103 -0.20 9.34 20.90
N ALA A 104 0.18 8.15 20.45
CA ALA A 104 0.56 7.86 19.06
C ALA A 104 -0.68 7.46 18.27
N LEU A 105 -1.08 8.28 17.30
CA LEU A 105 -2.25 8.05 16.47
C LEU A 105 -1.87 7.35 15.17
N PHE A 106 -2.42 6.15 14.96
CA PHE A 106 -2.20 5.33 13.77
C PHE A 106 -3.40 5.41 12.82
N LEU A 107 -3.15 5.66 11.54
CA LEU A 107 -4.18 5.81 10.50
C LEU A 107 -4.36 4.48 9.73
N GLY A 108 -5.24 3.61 10.23
CA GLY A 108 -5.44 2.25 9.72
C GLY A 108 -6.64 2.11 8.75
N PHE A 109 -6.78 2.99 7.75
CA PHE A 109 -7.95 3.00 6.85
C PHE A 109 -7.94 1.90 5.80
N THR A 110 -6.78 1.29 5.53
CA THR A 110 -6.64 0.14 4.64
C THR A 110 -6.28 -1.11 5.47
N PRO A 111 -7.24 -2.05 5.70
CA PRO A 111 -7.11 -3.08 6.73
C PRO A 111 -5.88 -3.99 6.59
N TYR A 112 -5.51 -4.40 5.35
CA TYR A 112 -4.35 -5.27 5.15
C TYR A 112 -3.03 -4.51 5.40
N ILE A 113 -2.95 -3.23 5.03
CA ILE A 113 -1.76 -2.39 5.31
C ILE A 113 -1.64 -2.16 6.82
N ALA A 114 -2.76 -1.83 7.49
CA ALA A 114 -2.78 -1.65 8.95
C ALA A 114 -2.31 -2.92 9.66
N ARG A 115 -2.83 -4.09 9.27
CA ARG A 115 -2.43 -5.38 9.84
C ARG A 115 -0.92 -5.63 9.67
N ASP A 116 -0.40 -5.37 8.49
CA ASP A 116 0.96 -5.76 8.12
C ASP A 116 2.02 -4.82 8.69
N ILE A 117 1.69 -3.53 8.83
CA ILE A 117 2.65 -2.47 9.17
C ILE A 117 2.38 -1.86 10.54
N LEU A 118 1.12 -1.53 10.86
CA LEU A 118 0.79 -0.77 12.06
C LEU A 118 0.58 -1.68 13.28
N LEU A 119 -0.12 -2.81 13.13
CA LEU A 119 -0.44 -3.66 14.27
C LEU A 119 0.77 -4.21 15.02
N PRO A 120 1.90 -4.60 14.39
CA PRO A 120 3.11 -4.97 15.14
C PRO A 120 3.61 -3.83 16.04
N VAL A 121 3.60 -2.59 15.55
CA VAL A 121 4.01 -1.39 16.31
C VAL A 121 3.03 -1.10 17.44
N VAL A 122 1.71 -1.14 17.16
CA VAL A 122 0.64 -0.91 18.15
C VAL A 122 0.73 -1.93 19.29
N ALA A 123 0.91 -3.22 18.97
CA ALA A 123 1.05 -4.28 19.97
C ALA A 123 2.28 -4.08 20.87
N ALA A 124 3.42 -3.74 20.27
CA ALA A 124 4.66 -3.52 21.01
C ALA A 124 4.61 -2.24 21.88
N LEU A 125 3.97 -1.16 21.41
CA LEU A 125 3.74 0.04 22.21
C LEU A 125 2.80 -0.21 23.40
N GLY A 126 1.75 -1.04 23.21
CA GLY A 126 0.83 -1.39 24.30
C GLY A 126 1.51 -2.11 25.46
N ALA A 127 2.62 -2.79 25.22
CA ALA A 127 3.43 -3.46 26.24
C ALA A 127 4.46 -2.52 26.93
N LYS A 128 4.73 -1.32 26.38
CA LYS A 128 5.71 -0.35 26.89
C LYS A 128 4.99 0.80 27.63
N ARG A 129 5.71 1.46 28.54
CA ARG A 129 5.25 2.72 29.17
C ARG A 129 5.76 3.89 28.34
N GLY A 130 4.91 4.87 28.04
CA GLY A 130 5.25 6.05 27.23
C GLY A 130 4.07 6.42 26.35
N LEU A 131 4.24 6.33 25.04
CA LEU A 131 3.17 6.62 24.08
C LEU A 131 2.04 5.59 24.16
N ARG A 132 0.81 6.06 24.19
CA ARG A 132 -0.39 5.21 24.14
C ARG A 132 -0.85 5.05 22.70
N PRO A 133 -0.94 3.84 22.14
CA PRO A 133 -1.40 3.65 20.77
C PRO A 133 -2.92 3.86 20.67
N VAL A 134 -3.34 4.64 19.67
CA VAL A 134 -4.73 4.72 19.20
C VAL A 134 -4.72 4.52 17.70
N ILE A 135 -5.48 3.55 17.21
CA ILE A 135 -5.62 3.28 15.78
C ILE A 135 -7.03 3.67 15.31
N LEU A 136 -7.09 4.58 14.34
CA LEU A 136 -8.34 4.92 13.67
C LEU A 136 -8.55 4.01 12.47
N THR A 137 -9.71 3.35 12.42
CA THR A 137 -10.15 2.52 11.31
C THR A 137 -11.45 3.05 10.72
N GLU A 138 -11.77 2.70 9.48
CA GLU A 138 -13.04 3.11 8.86
C GLU A 138 -14.19 2.18 9.27
N ASP A 139 -14.18 0.95 8.77
CA ASP A 139 -15.24 -0.06 8.99
C ASP A 139 -14.66 -1.41 9.42
N SER A 140 -13.40 -1.46 9.84
CA SER A 140 -12.79 -2.72 10.27
C SER A 140 -13.37 -3.16 11.61
N PRO A 141 -13.76 -4.41 11.74
CA PRO A 141 -14.07 -4.94 13.06
C PRO A 141 -12.82 -4.87 13.93
N THR A 142 -12.99 -4.47 15.18
CA THR A 142 -11.95 -4.57 16.20
C THR A 142 -11.44 -6.02 16.21
N PRO A 143 -10.12 -6.27 16.10
CA PRO A 143 -9.58 -7.61 16.22
C PRO A 143 -10.08 -8.29 17.49
N ALA A 144 -10.41 -9.59 17.43
CA ALA A 144 -10.89 -10.33 18.60
C ALA A 144 -9.86 -10.21 19.74
N GLY A 145 -10.31 -9.73 20.90
CA GLY A 145 -9.47 -9.52 22.08
C GLY A 145 -8.70 -8.19 22.12
N ALA A 146 -8.91 -7.30 21.14
CA ALA A 146 -8.31 -5.97 21.19
C ALA A 146 -9.08 -5.05 22.13
N ASP A 147 -8.33 -4.18 22.84
CA ASP A 147 -8.89 -3.18 23.74
C ASP A 147 -9.60 -2.08 22.94
N ASP A 148 -10.85 -1.79 23.34
CA ASP A 148 -11.65 -0.67 22.79
C ASP A 148 -10.98 0.70 22.98
N ALA A 149 -10.06 0.83 23.94
CA ALA A 149 -9.28 2.04 24.13
C ALA A 149 -8.22 2.24 23.02
N THR A 150 -7.80 1.19 22.36
CA THR A 150 -6.78 1.22 21.28
C THR A 150 -7.42 1.32 19.90
N PHE A 151 -8.54 0.65 19.65
CA PHE A 151 -9.19 0.58 18.33
C PHE A 151 -10.42 1.47 18.27
N HIS A 152 -10.37 2.52 17.47
CA HIS A 152 -11.46 3.47 17.31
C HIS A 152 -11.93 3.53 15.86
N SER A 153 -13.25 3.47 15.67
CA SER A 153 -13.83 3.86 14.39
C SER A 153 -13.67 5.37 14.20
N VAL A 154 -13.20 5.80 13.03
CA VAL A 154 -13.14 7.22 12.65
C VAL A 154 -14.52 7.89 12.80
N TRP A 155 -15.61 7.13 12.67
CA TRP A 155 -16.98 7.62 12.77
C TRP A 155 -17.45 7.93 14.21
N ARG A 156 -16.70 7.51 15.25
CA ARG A 156 -16.94 7.97 16.62
C ARG A 156 -16.67 9.47 16.80
N HIS A 157 -15.95 10.08 15.86
CA HIS A 157 -15.69 11.52 15.80
C HIS A 157 -16.66 12.27 14.87
N TRP A 158 -17.72 11.58 14.36
CA TRP A 158 -18.70 12.15 13.43
C TRP A 158 -19.82 12.88 14.17
N THR A 159 -19.47 13.96 14.87
CA THR A 159 -20.36 14.81 15.66
C THR A 159 -21.20 15.75 14.79
N SER A 160 -22.12 16.49 15.40
CA SER A 160 -22.89 17.54 14.72
C SER A 160 -22.00 18.68 14.21
N ALA A 161 -20.91 18.98 14.93
CA ALA A 161 -19.93 19.98 14.53
C ALA A 161 -19.12 19.50 13.31
N THR A 162 -18.56 18.29 13.36
CA THR A 162 -17.81 17.71 12.22
C THR A 162 -18.66 17.57 10.96
N ARG A 163 -19.95 17.26 11.09
CA ARG A 163 -20.89 17.24 9.95
C ARG A 163 -21.06 18.60 9.30
N ARG A 164 -21.24 19.67 10.10
CA ARG A 164 -21.34 21.04 9.55
C ARG A 164 -20.05 21.44 8.87
N ASP A 165 -18.92 21.07 9.46
CA ASP A 165 -17.61 21.34 8.88
C ASP A 165 -17.38 20.59 7.55
N ALA A 166 -17.66 19.30 7.51
CA ALA A 166 -17.62 18.51 6.27
C ALA A 166 -18.50 19.11 5.17
N GLN A 167 -19.67 19.65 5.51
CA GLN A 167 -20.54 20.33 4.55
C GLN A 167 -19.91 21.64 4.03
N ARG A 168 -19.17 22.39 4.87
CA ARG A 168 -18.46 23.62 4.44
C ARG A 168 -17.32 23.24 3.48
N ILE A 169 -16.47 22.29 3.86
CA ILE A 169 -15.36 21.77 3.06
C ILE A 169 -15.90 21.23 1.73
N GLY A 170 -16.92 20.39 1.75
CA GLY A 170 -17.50 19.80 0.55
C GLY A 170 -18.16 20.83 -0.39
N ARG A 171 -18.67 21.98 0.13
CA ARG A 171 -19.15 23.09 -0.70
C ARG A 171 -17.98 23.84 -1.34
N ALA A 172 -16.88 24.05 -0.61
CA ALA A 172 -15.67 24.66 -1.15
C ALA A 172 -15.08 23.80 -2.27
N ALA A 173 -14.93 22.49 -2.06
CA ALA A 173 -14.53 21.52 -3.07
C ALA A 173 -15.40 21.60 -4.34
N ARG A 174 -16.72 21.55 -4.16
CA ARG A 174 -17.66 21.68 -5.28
C ARG A 174 -17.45 22.97 -6.08
N LYS A 175 -17.23 24.10 -5.39
CA LYS A 175 -17.00 25.40 -6.02
C LYS A 175 -15.69 25.35 -6.83
N ALA A 176 -14.59 24.83 -6.26
CA ALA A 176 -13.29 24.73 -6.92
C ALA A 176 -13.37 23.86 -8.18
N PHE A 177 -13.98 22.67 -8.10
CA PHE A 177 -14.19 21.80 -9.27
C PHE A 177 -15.12 22.42 -10.31
N SER A 178 -16.13 23.21 -9.89
CA SER A 178 -16.99 23.95 -10.82
C SER A 178 -16.23 25.04 -11.57
N VAL A 179 -15.33 25.76 -10.91
CA VAL A 179 -14.45 26.75 -11.54
C VAL A 179 -13.54 26.04 -12.54
N LEU A 180 -12.85 24.97 -12.14
CA LEU A 180 -11.99 24.19 -13.03
C LEU A 180 -12.76 23.68 -14.28
N ALA A 181 -13.99 23.21 -14.09
CA ALA A 181 -14.82 22.70 -15.19
C ALA A 181 -15.25 23.77 -16.20
N ASN A 182 -15.52 24.99 -15.76
CA ASN A 182 -16.17 26.00 -16.57
C ASN A 182 -15.23 27.13 -17.05
N ASP A 183 -14.06 27.28 -16.42
CA ASP A 183 -13.10 28.32 -16.77
C ASP A 183 -12.00 27.78 -17.71
N GLY A 184 -11.95 28.36 -18.93
CA GLY A 184 -10.98 27.95 -19.96
C GLY A 184 -9.53 28.15 -19.55
N THR A 185 -9.24 29.14 -18.69
CA THR A 185 -7.88 29.43 -18.22
C THR A 185 -7.35 28.28 -17.34
N TYR A 186 -8.15 27.81 -16.39
CA TYR A 186 -7.77 26.66 -15.56
C TYR A 186 -7.69 25.35 -16.35
N ARG A 187 -8.61 25.14 -17.31
CA ARG A 187 -8.54 23.96 -18.18
C ARG A 187 -7.29 23.95 -19.06
N ALA A 188 -6.84 25.13 -19.51
CA ALA A 188 -5.64 25.26 -20.33
C ALA A 188 -4.36 24.90 -19.57
N LEU A 189 -4.34 24.96 -18.22
CA LEU A 189 -3.21 24.49 -17.41
C LEU A 189 -3.03 22.98 -17.51
N ILE A 190 -4.12 22.22 -17.71
CA ILE A 190 -4.08 20.76 -17.81
C ILE A 190 -3.49 20.38 -19.18
N ALA A 191 -2.18 20.55 -19.29
CA ALA A 191 -1.45 20.38 -20.54
C ALA A 191 -0.08 19.73 -20.32
N ASP A 192 0.44 19.11 -21.36
CA ASP A 192 1.80 18.57 -21.44
C ASP A 192 2.47 19.11 -22.72
N HIS A 193 3.61 19.77 -22.59
CA HIS A 193 4.36 20.39 -23.71
C HIS A 193 3.46 21.21 -24.65
N GLY A 194 2.53 21.98 -24.11
CA GLY A 194 1.59 22.81 -24.90
C GLY A 194 0.40 22.05 -25.48
N ARG A 195 0.37 20.70 -25.41
CA ARG A 195 -0.81 19.91 -25.77
C ARG A 195 -1.76 19.87 -24.59
N SER A 196 -3.01 20.29 -24.80
CA SER A 196 -4.05 20.11 -23.79
C SER A 196 -4.32 18.63 -23.52
N LEU A 197 -4.31 18.25 -22.24
CA LEU A 197 -4.75 16.93 -21.76
C LEU A 197 -6.20 16.94 -21.28
N TRP A 198 -6.85 18.11 -21.27
CA TRP A 198 -8.23 18.24 -20.79
C TRP A 198 -9.24 17.37 -21.54
N PRO A 199 -9.17 17.18 -22.86
CA PRO A 199 -10.11 16.31 -23.58
C PRO A 199 -10.08 14.86 -23.09
N GLU A 200 -8.90 14.35 -22.72
CA GLU A 200 -8.69 12.96 -22.30
C GLU A 200 -8.81 12.78 -20.78
N ALA A 201 -8.33 13.73 -19.98
CA ALA A 201 -8.24 13.63 -18.52
C ALA A 201 -9.38 14.37 -17.79
N GLY A 202 -10.00 15.38 -18.41
CA GLY A 202 -10.92 16.29 -17.73
C GLY A 202 -12.07 15.57 -17.03
N GLU A 203 -12.66 14.57 -17.68
CA GLU A 203 -13.73 13.77 -17.09
C GLU A 203 -13.25 12.99 -15.84
N ALA A 204 -12.06 12.40 -15.89
CA ALA A 204 -11.49 11.66 -14.78
C ALA A 204 -11.11 12.59 -13.60
N ILE A 205 -10.65 13.81 -13.90
CA ILE A 205 -10.40 14.86 -12.91
C ILE A 205 -11.70 15.29 -12.24
N LEU A 206 -12.76 15.56 -13.01
CA LEU A 206 -14.06 15.99 -12.47
C LEU A 206 -14.77 14.89 -11.66
N ASP A 207 -14.58 13.63 -12.02
CA ASP A 207 -15.06 12.49 -11.22
C ASP A 207 -14.45 12.48 -9.80
N LEU A 208 -13.22 12.97 -9.65
CA LEU A 208 -12.56 13.12 -8.36
C LEU A 208 -13.27 14.14 -7.46
N GLY A 209 -13.94 15.13 -8.07
CA GLY A 209 -14.72 16.12 -7.34
C GLY A 209 -15.88 15.54 -6.52
N LEU A 210 -16.45 14.39 -6.93
CA LEU A 210 -17.45 13.68 -6.12
C LEU A 210 -16.82 13.02 -4.89
N TYR A 211 -15.64 12.42 -5.08
CA TYR A 211 -14.87 11.83 -3.99
C TYR A 211 -14.42 12.90 -2.99
N ALA A 212 -13.86 14.00 -3.47
CA ALA A 212 -13.47 15.16 -2.69
C ALA A 212 -14.63 15.71 -1.85
N ARG A 213 -15.75 16.00 -2.50
CA ARG A 213 -16.94 16.57 -1.87
C ARG A 213 -17.57 15.69 -0.78
N HIS A 214 -17.55 14.39 -0.96
CA HIS A 214 -18.31 13.49 -0.08
C HIS A 214 -17.44 12.70 0.88
N GLU A 215 -16.29 12.23 0.46
CA GLU A 215 -15.43 11.39 1.29
C GLU A 215 -14.29 12.18 1.91
N ILE A 216 -13.49 12.86 1.11
CA ILE A 216 -12.35 13.63 1.65
C ILE A 216 -12.81 14.76 2.56
N ALA A 217 -13.89 15.47 2.22
CA ALA A 217 -14.45 16.49 3.09
C ALA A 217 -14.83 15.94 4.49
N ARG A 218 -15.32 14.69 4.57
CA ARG A 218 -15.62 14.03 5.85
C ARG A 218 -14.35 13.68 6.62
N PHE A 219 -13.38 13.08 5.95
CA PHE A 219 -12.10 12.74 6.58
C PHE A 219 -11.36 14.00 7.05
N SER A 220 -11.35 15.08 6.27
CA SER A 220 -10.75 16.36 6.66
C SER A 220 -11.46 16.98 7.88
N ALA A 221 -12.79 16.93 7.94
CA ALA A 221 -13.54 17.44 9.09
C ALA A 221 -13.27 16.62 10.37
N VAL A 222 -13.20 15.29 10.26
CA VAL A 222 -12.84 14.42 11.38
C VAL A 222 -11.38 14.63 11.78
N ALA A 223 -10.46 14.74 10.83
CA ALA A 223 -9.06 15.01 11.11
C ALA A 223 -8.89 16.34 11.87
N ARG A 224 -9.55 17.41 11.43
CA ARG A 224 -9.56 18.70 12.11
C ARG A 224 -10.09 18.57 13.54
N HIS A 225 -11.17 17.82 13.75
CA HIS A 225 -11.70 17.56 15.08
C HIS A 225 -10.70 16.78 15.95
N VAL A 226 -10.11 15.72 15.45
CA VAL A 226 -9.11 14.91 16.17
C VAL A 226 -7.89 15.76 16.53
N VAL A 227 -7.35 16.52 15.59
CA VAL A 227 -6.20 17.40 15.78
C VAL A 227 -6.48 18.44 16.86
N SER A 228 -7.65 19.10 16.82
CA SER A 228 -7.96 20.21 17.73
C SER A 228 -8.35 19.74 19.13
N HIS A 229 -9.03 18.59 19.28
CA HIS A 229 -9.59 18.14 20.57
C HIS A 229 -8.69 17.12 21.27
N HIS A 230 -8.01 16.24 20.53
CA HIS A 230 -7.21 15.18 21.13
C HIS A 230 -5.71 15.45 21.10
N ARG A 231 -5.24 16.28 20.15
CA ARG A 231 -3.83 16.67 19.99
C ARG A 231 -2.86 15.50 20.20
N PRO A 232 -2.86 14.49 19.33
CA PRO A 232 -1.93 13.37 19.46
C PRO A 232 -0.49 13.86 19.50
N ALA A 233 0.37 13.18 20.26
CA ALA A 233 1.78 13.51 20.37
C ALA A 233 2.55 13.21 19.06
N VAL A 234 2.08 12.25 18.28
CA VAL A 234 2.60 11.90 16.96
C VAL A 234 1.51 11.21 16.12
N MET A 235 1.51 11.44 14.82
CA MET A 235 0.65 10.72 13.85
C MET A 235 1.46 9.79 12.97
N VAL A 236 0.90 8.62 12.69
CA VAL A 236 1.54 7.56 11.89
C VAL A 236 0.62 7.16 10.74
N SER A 237 1.11 7.31 9.51
CA SER A 237 0.44 6.88 8.30
C SER A 237 1.25 5.79 7.59
N PRO A 238 0.64 4.73 7.06
CA PRO A 238 1.34 3.70 6.30
C PRO A 238 1.18 3.85 4.79
N ASP A 239 0.46 4.86 4.29
CA ASP A 239 0.09 4.97 2.88
C ASP A 239 0.06 6.42 2.41
N VAL A 240 1.17 6.85 1.81
CA VAL A 240 1.36 8.19 1.26
C VAL A 240 0.41 8.51 0.09
N ALA A 241 -0.15 7.50 -0.57
CA ALA A 241 -1.09 7.68 -1.69
C ALA A 241 -2.55 7.85 -1.24
N ASP A 242 -2.92 7.36 -0.05
CA ASP A 242 -4.32 7.41 0.41
C ASP A 242 -4.72 8.84 0.79
N ALA A 243 -5.63 9.43 0.05
CA ALA A 243 -6.13 10.78 0.31
C ALA A 243 -6.78 10.93 1.69
N ARG A 244 -7.29 9.85 2.30
CA ARG A 244 -7.85 9.87 3.66
C ARG A 244 -6.75 10.07 4.70
N THR A 245 -5.65 9.33 4.60
CA THR A 245 -4.49 9.50 5.49
C THR A 245 -3.85 10.87 5.28
N ARG A 246 -3.73 11.32 4.01
CA ARG A 246 -3.20 12.65 3.67
C ARG A 246 -4.00 13.79 4.28
N ALA A 247 -5.32 13.67 4.40
CA ALA A 247 -6.14 14.67 5.09
C ALA A 247 -5.73 14.81 6.57
N PHE A 248 -5.43 13.70 7.26
CA PHE A 248 -4.95 13.71 8.63
C PHE A 248 -3.52 14.25 8.76
N THR A 249 -2.58 13.73 7.97
CA THR A 249 -1.17 14.11 8.04
C THR A 249 -0.97 15.59 7.68
N SER A 250 -1.67 16.09 6.65
CA SER A 250 -1.63 17.51 6.26
C SER A 250 -2.13 18.44 7.38
N LEU A 251 -3.26 18.10 8.00
CA LEU A 251 -3.82 18.89 9.11
C LEU A 251 -3.00 18.76 10.39
N GLY A 252 -2.43 17.58 10.64
CA GLY A 252 -1.52 17.36 11.77
C GLY A 252 -0.26 18.19 11.64
N ALA A 253 0.39 18.16 10.49
CA ALA A 253 1.57 18.96 10.20
C ALA A 253 1.28 20.46 10.33
N ALA A 254 0.13 20.94 9.81
CA ALA A 254 -0.30 22.34 9.96
C ALA A 254 -0.52 22.74 11.43
N ALA A 255 -0.89 21.80 12.30
CA ALA A 255 -1.07 22.01 13.74
C ALA A 255 0.24 21.79 14.55
N GLY A 256 1.36 21.52 13.90
CA GLY A 256 2.65 21.24 14.54
C GLY A 256 2.73 19.88 15.24
N ILE A 257 1.85 18.93 14.88
CA ILE A 257 1.91 17.56 15.37
C ILE A 257 2.88 16.78 14.49
N PRO A 258 3.91 16.13 15.05
CA PRO A 258 4.83 15.30 14.26
C PRO A 258 4.10 14.22 13.47
N THR A 259 4.47 14.07 12.20
CA THR A 259 3.87 13.12 11.28
C THR A 259 4.94 12.16 10.72
N ILE A 260 4.66 10.87 10.76
CA ILE A 260 5.57 9.82 10.28
C ILE A 260 4.85 8.94 9.29
N GLU A 261 5.45 8.80 8.11
CA GLU A 261 5.01 7.86 7.08
C GLU A 261 5.83 6.58 7.21
N VAL A 262 5.18 5.43 7.36
CA VAL A 262 5.85 4.12 7.47
C VAL A 262 5.64 3.36 6.17
N GLN A 263 6.71 3.08 5.43
CA GLN A 263 6.65 2.37 4.16
C GLN A 263 5.91 1.03 4.28
N PHE A 264 4.91 0.77 3.42
CA PHE A 264 4.13 -0.46 3.46
C PHE A 264 4.51 -1.49 2.39
N GLY A 265 5.02 -1.08 1.25
CA GLY A 265 5.35 -1.92 0.10
C GLY A 265 6.78 -1.73 -0.38
N ALA A 266 7.28 -2.67 -1.19
CA ALA A 266 8.56 -2.49 -1.87
C ALA A 266 8.49 -1.25 -2.78
N CYS A 267 9.50 -0.40 -2.72
CA CYS A 267 9.58 0.82 -3.51
C CYS A 267 10.53 0.64 -4.69
N GLY A 268 10.07 1.04 -5.87
CA GLY A 268 10.88 1.18 -7.07
C GLY A 268 10.69 2.54 -7.74
N PRO A 269 11.26 2.76 -8.90
CA PRO A 269 11.11 4.02 -9.64
C PRO A 269 9.65 4.37 -10.00
N GLU A 270 8.73 3.39 -9.92
CA GLU A 270 7.29 3.53 -10.11
C GLU A 270 6.56 4.11 -8.90
N ALA A 271 7.19 4.14 -7.73
CA ALA A 271 6.58 4.61 -6.47
C ALA A 271 6.48 6.15 -6.43
N THR A 272 5.89 6.72 -7.46
CA THR A 272 5.81 8.18 -7.69
C THR A 272 4.88 8.90 -6.71
N GLU A 273 4.08 8.18 -5.93
CA GLU A 273 3.32 8.71 -4.80
C GLU A 273 4.20 9.42 -3.77
N TRP A 274 5.45 9.01 -3.63
CA TRP A 274 6.41 9.65 -2.72
C TRP A 274 6.78 11.08 -3.11
N ARG A 275 6.56 11.49 -4.37
CA ARG A 275 6.68 12.89 -4.78
C ARG A 275 5.68 13.82 -4.09
N PHE A 276 4.62 13.24 -3.53
CA PHE A 276 3.59 13.95 -2.76
C PHE A 276 3.76 13.74 -1.25
N PHE A 277 4.94 13.31 -0.83
CA PHE A 277 5.27 13.18 0.58
C PHE A 277 5.11 14.51 1.30
N ALA A 278 4.43 14.50 2.46
CA ALA A 278 4.11 15.70 3.23
C ALA A 278 4.27 15.50 4.75
N ALA A 279 4.77 14.33 5.16
CA ALA A 279 5.07 14.07 6.57
C ALA A 279 6.44 14.61 6.97
N ASP A 280 6.70 14.71 8.29
CA ASP A 280 7.99 15.19 8.82
C ASP A 280 9.11 14.14 8.64
N ARG A 281 8.77 12.86 8.69
CA ARG A 281 9.71 11.74 8.53
C ARG A 281 9.09 10.59 7.75
N ALA A 282 9.94 9.90 6.98
CA ALA A 282 9.64 8.62 6.33
C ALA A 282 10.47 7.52 6.96
N ALA A 283 9.81 6.50 7.52
CA ALA A 283 10.44 5.28 8.03
C ALA A 283 10.48 4.23 6.93
N VAL A 284 11.66 3.88 6.42
CA VAL A 284 11.83 3.03 5.24
C VAL A 284 12.55 1.72 5.55
N TRP A 285 12.39 0.73 4.66
CA TRP A 285 12.84 -0.63 4.88
C TRP A 285 14.36 -0.81 4.81
N GLY A 286 15.02 -0.11 3.91
CA GLY A 286 16.46 -0.23 3.68
C GLY A 286 17.03 0.93 2.86
N PRO A 287 18.35 0.91 2.62
CA PRO A 287 19.05 1.94 1.83
C PRO A 287 18.43 2.15 0.45
N GLN A 288 18.05 1.08 -0.26
CA GLN A 288 17.44 1.16 -1.58
C GLN A 288 16.13 2.00 -1.55
N SER A 289 15.27 1.79 -0.54
CA SER A 289 14.06 2.58 -0.39
C SER A 289 14.37 4.05 -0.10
N ARG A 290 15.40 4.35 0.72
CA ARG A 290 15.88 5.73 0.93
C ARG A 290 16.29 6.38 -0.39
N ASP A 291 17.11 5.70 -1.20
CA ASP A 291 17.58 6.23 -2.48
C ASP A 291 16.42 6.50 -3.44
N VAL A 292 15.42 5.61 -3.48
CA VAL A 292 14.20 5.81 -4.27
C VAL A 292 13.44 7.05 -3.79
N LEU A 293 13.21 7.20 -2.48
CA LEU A 293 12.50 8.36 -1.95
C LEU A 293 13.24 9.67 -2.26
N VAL A 294 14.56 9.70 -2.08
CA VAL A 294 15.39 10.86 -2.44
C VAL A 294 15.30 11.16 -3.94
N SER A 295 15.27 10.15 -4.80
CA SER A 295 15.06 10.33 -6.25
C SER A 295 13.68 10.90 -6.58
N HIS A 296 12.70 10.72 -5.69
CA HIS A 296 11.37 11.31 -5.75
C HIS A 296 11.25 12.65 -5.00
N HIS A 297 12.41 13.29 -4.70
CA HIS A 297 12.53 14.60 -4.06
C HIS A 297 12.08 14.66 -2.59
N VAL A 298 12.00 13.52 -1.90
CA VAL A 298 11.91 13.53 -0.44
C VAL A 298 13.26 13.97 0.13
N PRO A 299 13.33 14.98 1.00
CA PRO A 299 14.59 15.42 1.60
C PRO A 299 15.28 14.29 2.36
N ASP A 300 16.58 14.11 2.13
CA ASP A 300 17.35 12.99 2.69
C ASP A 300 17.31 12.96 4.22
N GLU A 301 17.34 14.12 4.86
CA GLU A 301 17.25 14.28 6.31
C GLU A 301 15.88 13.88 6.89
N GLN A 302 14.85 13.76 6.08
CA GLN A 302 13.54 13.29 6.47
C GLN A 302 13.39 11.77 6.34
N VAL A 303 14.31 11.08 5.65
CA VAL A 303 14.23 9.64 5.44
C VAL A 303 15.06 8.90 6.49
N VAL A 304 14.40 8.02 7.24
CA VAL A 304 15.03 7.21 8.30
C VAL A 304 14.93 5.73 7.94
N VAL A 305 16.07 5.06 7.83
CA VAL A 305 16.11 3.62 7.58
C VAL A 305 15.86 2.89 8.90
N THR A 306 14.63 2.36 9.04
CA THR A 306 14.20 1.66 10.25
C THR A 306 14.10 0.14 10.05
N GLY A 307 14.08 -0.34 8.82
CA GLY A 307 13.52 -1.66 8.54
C GLY A 307 12.00 -1.63 8.56
N SER A 308 11.38 -2.79 8.39
CA SER A 308 9.94 -2.92 8.33
C SER A 308 9.37 -3.70 9.50
N PRO A 309 8.35 -3.17 10.21
CA PRO A 309 7.60 -3.95 11.20
C PRO A 309 6.99 -5.24 10.62
N ARG A 310 6.70 -5.24 9.32
CA ARG A 310 6.21 -6.39 8.56
C ARG A 310 7.16 -7.59 8.61
N HIS A 311 8.48 -7.34 8.61
CA HIS A 311 9.46 -8.41 8.57
C HIS A 311 9.68 -9.06 9.94
N ASP A 312 9.50 -8.33 11.04
CA ASP A 312 9.72 -8.87 12.40
C ASP A 312 8.83 -10.09 12.68
N VAL A 313 7.60 -10.11 12.17
CA VAL A 313 6.66 -11.22 12.39
C VAL A 313 7.01 -12.49 11.59
N LEU A 314 7.95 -12.42 10.65
CA LEU A 314 8.36 -13.56 9.85
C LEU A 314 9.14 -14.61 10.66
N PHE A 315 9.82 -14.19 11.71
CA PHE A 315 10.80 -15.03 12.44
C PHE A 315 10.20 -15.78 13.63
N GLY A 316 8.89 -15.74 13.81
CA GLY A 316 8.23 -16.32 15.00
C GLY A 316 7.63 -17.71 14.83
N ALA A 317 7.72 -18.33 13.64
CA ALA A 317 7.10 -19.64 13.40
C ALA A 317 7.76 -20.75 14.24
N THR A 318 6.95 -21.44 15.06
CA THR A 318 7.39 -22.56 15.87
C THR A 318 7.34 -23.88 15.09
N ALA A 319 8.09 -24.88 15.54
CA ALA A 319 8.04 -26.23 14.93
C ALA A 319 6.62 -26.84 14.96
N ALA A 320 5.85 -26.58 16.03
CA ALA A 320 4.47 -27.05 16.14
C ALA A 320 3.54 -26.38 15.10
N GLU A 321 3.70 -25.09 14.86
CA GLU A 321 2.93 -24.37 13.84
C GLU A 321 3.29 -24.84 12.42
N ILE A 322 4.59 -25.08 12.17
CA ILE A 322 5.04 -25.64 10.89
C ILE A 322 4.44 -27.04 10.68
N GLN A 323 4.43 -27.90 11.71
CA GLN A 323 3.81 -29.20 11.60
C GLN A 323 2.29 -29.11 11.40
N GLY A 324 1.60 -28.26 12.16
CA GLY A 324 0.16 -28.02 11.98
C GLY A 324 -0.21 -27.49 10.58
N PHE A 325 0.67 -26.64 9.99
CA PHE A 325 0.53 -26.20 8.60
C PHE A 325 0.65 -27.36 7.61
N ARG A 326 1.64 -28.24 7.79
CA ARG A 326 1.83 -29.42 6.93
C ARG A 326 0.65 -30.39 7.03
N ASP A 327 0.13 -30.64 8.24
CA ASP A 327 -1.03 -31.49 8.49
C ASP A 327 -2.29 -30.93 7.83
N ARG A 328 -2.53 -29.64 7.98
CA ARG A 328 -3.66 -28.93 7.37
C ARG A 328 -3.69 -29.09 5.86
N PHE A 329 -2.56 -28.99 5.19
CA PHE A 329 -2.45 -29.13 3.75
C PHE A 329 -2.11 -30.54 3.28
N ARG A 330 -2.15 -31.52 4.21
CA ARG A 330 -1.88 -32.93 3.95
C ARG A 330 -0.55 -33.14 3.20
N VAL A 331 0.49 -32.40 3.58
CA VAL A 331 1.82 -32.57 3.02
C VAL A 331 2.39 -33.90 3.52
N PRO A 332 2.65 -34.88 2.64
CA PRO A 332 3.18 -36.17 3.07
C PRO A 332 4.53 -36.03 3.79
N ALA A 333 4.81 -36.96 4.71
CA ALA A 333 6.11 -36.99 5.37
C ALA A 333 7.23 -37.15 4.32
N GLY A 334 8.26 -36.33 4.43
CA GLY A 334 9.36 -36.27 3.45
C GLY A 334 9.12 -35.45 2.20
N ASN A 335 7.88 -35.02 1.92
CA ASN A 335 7.60 -34.11 0.82
C ASN A 335 7.92 -32.65 1.20
N LEU A 336 8.25 -31.84 0.19
CA LEU A 336 8.40 -30.41 0.35
C LEU A 336 7.04 -29.69 0.33
N ALA A 337 6.85 -28.76 1.24
CA ALA A 337 5.73 -27.81 1.21
C ALA A 337 6.16 -26.57 0.41
N VAL A 338 5.75 -26.48 -0.84
CA VAL A 338 6.03 -25.33 -1.72
C VAL A 338 4.84 -24.42 -1.74
N VAL A 339 4.99 -23.17 -1.33
CA VAL A 339 3.90 -22.19 -1.37
C VAL A 339 4.00 -21.30 -2.61
N MET A 340 2.90 -21.17 -3.34
CA MET A 340 2.77 -20.21 -4.43
C MET A 340 1.90 -19.03 -4.02
N GLY A 341 2.48 -17.84 -3.93
CA GLY A 341 1.73 -16.58 -3.84
C GLY A 341 1.18 -16.20 -5.20
N SER A 342 -0.12 -16.42 -5.42
CA SER A 342 -0.77 -16.15 -6.71
C SER A 342 -1.10 -14.68 -6.89
N THR A 343 -1.37 -14.28 -8.13
CA THR A 343 -1.72 -12.91 -8.55
C THR A 343 -2.98 -12.94 -9.39
N SER A 344 -3.85 -11.93 -9.22
CA SER A 344 -5.11 -11.82 -9.98
C SER A 344 -4.85 -11.49 -11.44
N SER A 345 -5.52 -12.22 -12.35
CA SER A 345 -5.61 -11.91 -13.78
C SER A 345 -6.59 -10.75 -14.06
N ALA A 346 -7.54 -10.54 -13.15
CA ALA A 346 -8.57 -9.52 -13.27
C ALA A 346 -7.94 -8.12 -13.37
N ASN A 347 -8.25 -7.44 -14.48
CA ASN A 347 -7.71 -6.11 -14.77
C ASN A 347 -6.19 -6.03 -15.02
N ASN A 348 -5.51 -7.16 -15.18
CA ASN A 348 -4.10 -7.20 -15.54
C ASN A 348 -3.96 -7.15 -17.08
N PRO A 349 -3.24 -6.16 -17.65
CA PRO A 349 -3.03 -6.10 -19.10
C PRO A 349 -2.20 -7.28 -19.62
N ASP A 350 -1.36 -7.88 -18.78
CA ASP A 350 -0.48 -9.00 -19.11
C ASP A 350 -1.11 -10.36 -18.71
N ALA A 351 -2.45 -10.43 -18.52
CA ALA A 351 -3.16 -11.64 -18.11
C ALA A 351 -2.82 -12.91 -18.95
N PRO A 352 -2.68 -12.87 -20.28
CA PRO A 352 -2.29 -14.06 -21.03
C PRO A 352 -0.94 -14.63 -20.61
N VAL A 353 0.05 -13.76 -20.36
CA VAL A 353 1.39 -14.17 -19.90
C VAL A 353 1.33 -14.72 -18.48
N LEU A 354 0.56 -14.07 -17.60
CA LEU A 354 0.32 -14.54 -16.24
C LEU A 354 -0.28 -15.94 -16.21
N LEU A 355 -1.31 -16.20 -17.03
CA LEU A 355 -1.96 -17.51 -17.11
C LEU A 355 -1.02 -18.58 -17.68
N ALA A 356 -0.16 -18.23 -18.64
CA ALA A 356 0.87 -19.13 -19.17
C ALA A 356 1.89 -19.50 -18.09
N MET A 357 2.35 -18.54 -17.29
CA MET A 357 3.26 -18.81 -16.17
C MET A 357 2.61 -19.70 -15.10
N LYS A 358 1.35 -19.41 -14.71
CA LYS A 358 0.61 -20.27 -13.76
C LYS A 358 0.48 -21.69 -14.27
N ARG A 359 0.16 -21.89 -15.54
CA ARG A 359 0.07 -23.21 -16.16
C ARG A 359 1.41 -23.94 -16.12
N ALA A 360 2.52 -23.26 -16.46
CA ALA A 360 3.85 -23.84 -16.39
C ALA A 360 4.21 -24.29 -14.97
N ILE A 361 3.90 -23.47 -13.94
CA ILE A 361 4.09 -23.82 -12.53
C ILE A 361 3.29 -25.07 -12.16
N PHE A 362 2.00 -25.15 -12.54
CA PHE A 362 1.15 -26.28 -12.18
C PHE A 362 1.58 -27.57 -12.89
N VAL A 363 1.97 -27.51 -14.16
CA VAL A 363 2.50 -28.66 -14.89
C VAL A 363 3.81 -29.15 -14.24
N ALA A 364 4.72 -28.23 -13.91
CA ALA A 364 5.98 -28.56 -13.26
C ALA A 364 5.78 -29.20 -11.89
N ALA A 365 4.85 -28.68 -11.08
CA ALA A 365 4.51 -29.21 -9.76
C ALA A 365 3.83 -30.58 -9.86
N ALA A 366 2.85 -30.74 -10.75
CA ALA A 366 2.13 -32.00 -10.95
C ALA A 366 3.06 -33.15 -11.35
N ALA A 367 4.12 -32.86 -12.10
CA ALA A 367 5.14 -33.85 -12.48
C ALA A 367 6.11 -34.25 -11.35
N ARG A 368 5.97 -33.69 -10.13
CA ARG A 368 6.89 -33.90 -9.01
C ARG A 368 6.11 -34.34 -7.75
N PRO A 369 5.87 -35.65 -7.57
CA PRO A 369 5.08 -36.18 -6.44
C PRO A 369 5.75 -35.98 -5.07
N THR A 370 7.04 -35.68 -5.03
CA THR A 370 7.80 -35.40 -3.79
C THR A 370 7.61 -33.99 -3.28
N LEU A 371 6.80 -33.16 -3.93
CA LEU A 371 6.43 -31.84 -3.43
C LEU A 371 4.91 -31.65 -3.44
N THR A 372 4.43 -30.85 -2.50
CA THR A 372 3.04 -30.39 -2.43
C THR A 372 3.02 -28.89 -2.70
N LEU A 373 2.37 -28.47 -3.80
CA LEU A 373 2.21 -27.08 -4.14
C LEU A 373 0.95 -26.53 -3.45
N ILE A 374 1.14 -25.61 -2.51
CA ILE A 374 0.07 -24.91 -1.79
C ILE A 374 -0.16 -23.56 -2.47
N VAL A 375 -1.23 -23.44 -3.22
CA VAL A 375 -1.59 -22.20 -3.93
C VAL A 375 -2.37 -21.30 -2.98
N LYS A 376 -1.80 -20.15 -2.64
CA LYS A 376 -2.46 -19.11 -1.87
C LYS A 376 -2.95 -18.02 -2.83
N PRO A 377 -4.27 -17.97 -3.13
CA PRO A 377 -4.84 -16.99 -4.04
C PRO A 377 -4.68 -15.57 -3.53
N HIS A 378 -4.59 -14.62 -4.46
CA HIS A 378 -4.71 -13.21 -4.10
C HIS A 378 -6.16 -12.88 -3.67
N PRO A 379 -6.40 -11.99 -2.69
CA PRO A 379 -7.75 -11.65 -2.23
C PRO A 379 -8.74 -11.18 -3.31
N LEU A 380 -8.22 -10.65 -4.42
CA LEU A 380 -9.01 -10.18 -5.57
C LEU A 380 -9.01 -11.16 -6.75
N GLU A 381 -8.49 -12.38 -6.56
CA GLU A 381 -8.37 -13.38 -7.62
C GLU A 381 -9.65 -14.19 -7.78
N ASP A 382 -10.00 -14.51 -9.05
CA ASP A 382 -10.97 -15.57 -9.32
C ASP A 382 -10.29 -16.93 -9.13
N VAL A 383 -10.56 -17.54 -7.99
CA VAL A 383 -9.96 -18.83 -7.60
C VAL A 383 -10.37 -19.95 -8.58
N ASN A 384 -11.57 -19.88 -9.18
CA ASN A 384 -12.04 -20.91 -10.11
C ASN A 384 -11.25 -20.88 -11.43
N GLU A 385 -10.90 -19.68 -11.94
CA GLU A 385 -10.03 -19.55 -13.11
C GLU A 385 -8.67 -20.21 -12.84
N THR A 386 -8.06 -19.95 -11.69
CA THR A 386 -6.76 -20.52 -11.33
C THR A 386 -6.85 -22.02 -11.06
N ARG A 387 -7.92 -22.52 -10.43
CA ARG A 387 -8.14 -23.96 -10.21
C ARG A 387 -8.27 -24.71 -11.53
N ALA A 388 -8.94 -24.14 -12.52
CA ALA A 388 -9.10 -24.76 -13.85
C ALA A 388 -7.75 -24.98 -14.57
N LEU A 389 -6.71 -24.21 -14.22
CA LEU A 389 -5.36 -24.39 -14.77
C LEU A 389 -4.59 -25.52 -14.08
N ALA A 390 -4.92 -25.86 -12.83
CA ALA A 390 -4.20 -26.85 -12.02
C ALA A 390 -4.50 -28.29 -12.40
N SER A 391 -5.49 -28.53 -13.27
CA SER A 391 -5.97 -29.89 -13.60
C SER A 391 -6.36 -30.69 -12.34
N GLU A 392 -6.40 -32.01 -12.41
CA GLU A 392 -6.73 -32.91 -11.27
C GLU A 392 -5.49 -33.39 -10.51
N ALA A 393 -4.42 -32.58 -10.47
CA ALA A 393 -3.18 -32.96 -9.81
C ALA A 393 -3.39 -33.05 -8.28
N VAL A 394 -3.13 -34.23 -7.71
CA VAL A 394 -3.38 -34.54 -6.30
C VAL A 394 -2.43 -33.83 -5.33
N ASN A 395 -1.28 -33.38 -5.79
CA ASN A 395 -0.27 -32.67 -5.03
C ASN A 395 -0.36 -31.14 -5.18
N ILE A 396 -1.47 -30.61 -5.74
CA ILE A 396 -1.76 -29.17 -5.80
C ILE A 396 -2.98 -28.89 -4.94
N VAL A 397 -2.81 -28.10 -3.89
CA VAL A 397 -3.86 -27.75 -2.93
C VAL A 397 -4.07 -26.23 -2.86
N PHE A 398 -5.28 -25.79 -2.61
CA PHE A 398 -5.63 -24.38 -2.57
C PHE A 398 -5.95 -23.93 -1.15
N ALA A 399 -5.31 -22.85 -0.74
CA ALA A 399 -5.52 -22.18 0.53
C ALA A 399 -6.66 -21.15 0.48
N ASP A 400 -7.09 -20.65 1.65
CA ASP A 400 -8.00 -19.50 1.72
C ASP A 400 -7.23 -18.22 1.30
N GLY A 401 -7.78 -17.49 0.33
CA GLY A 401 -7.20 -16.23 -0.15
C GLY A 401 -7.19 -15.09 0.86
N ARG A 402 -7.93 -15.21 1.98
CA ARG A 402 -8.02 -14.17 3.02
C ARG A 402 -6.91 -14.22 4.05
N GLU A 403 -6.22 -15.34 4.17
CA GLU A 403 -5.14 -15.53 5.14
C GLU A 403 -3.88 -14.75 4.74
N ASP A 404 -3.03 -14.49 5.73
CA ASP A 404 -1.79 -13.76 5.53
C ASP A 404 -0.73 -14.63 4.84
N ILE A 405 -0.23 -14.18 3.69
CA ILE A 405 0.80 -14.87 2.92
C ILE A 405 2.10 -15.05 3.72
N ARG A 406 2.42 -14.14 4.65
CA ARG A 406 3.64 -14.21 5.46
C ARG A 406 3.67 -15.45 6.34
N THR A 407 2.54 -15.83 6.92
CA THR A 407 2.39 -17.07 7.68
C THR A 407 2.75 -18.28 6.82
N TYR A 408 2.30 -18.31 5.57
CA TYR A 408 2.61 -19.38 4.63
C TYR A 408 4.08 -19.43 4.27
N ILE A 409 4.70 -18.27 4.01
CA ILE A 409 6.13 -18.17 3.69
C ILE A 409 6.99 -18.63 4.89
N ALA A 410 6.61 -18.25 6.09
CA ALA A 410 7.33 -18.67 7.29
C ALA A 410 7.34 -20.18 7.48
N MET A 411 6.24 -20.86 7.09
CA MET A 411 6.04 -22.30 7.33
C MET A 411 6.40 -23.20 6.13
N CYS A 412 6.62 -22.65 4.92
CA CYS A 412 6.96 -23.45 3.74
C CYS A 412 8.45 -23.78 3.66
N ASP A 413 8.79 -24.76 2.82
CA ASP A 413 10.16 -25.13 2.49
C ASP A 413 10.72 -24.27 1.33
N ALA A 414 9.86 -23.93 0.35
CA ALA A 414 10.21 -23.07 -0.79
C ALA A 414 9.04 -22.18 -1.20
N PHE A 415 9.32 -21.07 -1.87
CA PHE A 415 8.33 -20.09 -2.27
C PHE A 415 8.34 -19.84 -3.79
N VAL A 416 7.16 -19.82 -4.38
CA VAL A 416 6.95 -19.44 -5.78
C VAL A 416 6.15 -18.15 -5.83
N THR A 417 6.62 -17.17 -6.56
CA THR A 417 6.01 -15.84 -6.67
C THR A 417 5.82 -15.44 -8.13
N LEU A 418 4.96 -14.47 -8.36
CA LEU A 418 4.75 -13.84 -9.66
C LEU A 418 5.14 -12.34 -9.63
N GLY A 419 6.10 -11.99 -8.73
CA GLY A 419 6.67 -10.65 -8.62
C GLY A 419 6.05 -9.76 -7.56
N SER A 420 5.31 -10.30 -6.60
CA SER A 420 4.75 -9.52 -5.49
C SER A 420 5.80 -9.16 -4.43
N ALA A 421 5.49 -8.18 -3.56
CA ALA A 421 6.35 -7.79 -2.43
C ALA A 421 6.65 -8.95 -1.45
N SER A 422 5.83 -10.01 -1.43
CA SER A 422 6.09 -11.23 -0.67
C SER A 422 7.34 -11.99 -1.13
N THR A 423 7.87 -11.69 -2.31
CA THR A 423 9.20 -12.15 -2.75
C THR A 423 10.28 -11.74 -1.75
N LEU A 424 10.23 -10.51 -1.27
CA LEU A 424 11.20 -10.03 -0.28
C LEU A 424 11.06 -10.78 1.06
N ASP A 425 9.82 -11.04 1.51
CA ASP A 425 9.57 -11.81 2.73
C ASP A 425 10.24 -13.21 2.65
N ALA A 426 10.14 -13.87 1.50
CA ALA A 426 10.76 -15.18 1.28
C ALA A 426 12.30 -15.11 1.26
N VAL A 427 12.85 -14.09 0.60
CA VAL A 427 14.31 -13.86 0.55
C VAL A 427 14.87 -13.54 1.94
N VAL A 428 14.16 -12.73 2.74
CA VAL A 428 14.52 -12.42 4.15
C VAL A 428 14.58 -13.70 4.99
N LEU A 429 13.64 -14.62 4.80
CA LEU A 429 13.63 -15.91 5.51
C LEU A 429 14.62 -16.94 4.93
N GLY A 430 15.38 -16.61 3.89
CA GLY A 430 16.29 -17.54 3.24
C GLY A 430 15.63 -18.72 2.54
N LYS A 431 14.37 -18.56 2.10
CA LYS A 431 13.65 -19.60 1.37
C LYS A 431 14.15 -19.70 -0.08
N PRO A 432 14.34 -20.91 -0.64
CA PRO A 432 14.47 -21.07 -2.08
C PRO A 432 13.29 -20.40 -2.77
N THR A 433 13.56 -19.43 -3.64
CA THR A 433 12.49 -18.62 -4.23
C THR A 433 12.57 -18.68 -5.76
N ILE A 434 11.44 -19.00 -6.40
CA ILE A 434 11.28 -19.07 -7.85
C ILE A 434 10.29 -18.00 -8.28
N CYS A 435 10.69 -17.13 -9.22
CA CYS A 435 9.84 -16.09 -9.80
C CYS A 435 9.86 -16.20 -11.34
N PRO A 436 8.97 -16.99 -11.96
CA PRO A 436 8.87 -17.01 -13.41
C PRO A 436 8.63 -15.61 -13.97
N SER A 437 9.32 -15.28 -15.05
CA SER A 437 9.21 -13.98 -15.71
C SER A 437 9.30 -14.16 -17.23
N PHE A 438 8.21 -14.62 -17.82
CA PHE A 438 8.13 -14.85 -19.28
C PHE A 438 8.14 -13.53 -20.04
N PRO A 439 8.57 -13.52 -21.32
CA PRO A 439 8.55 -12.33 -22.16
C PRO A 439 7.17 -11.65 -22.14
N GLY A 440 7.16 -10.34 -21.88
CA GLY A 440 5.94 -9.54 -21.72
C GLY A 440 5.40 -9.44 -20.30
N TRP A 441 5.95 -10.16 -19.31
CA TRP A 441 5.61 -9.97 -17.92
C TRP A 441 6.43 -8.83 -17.31
N ARG A 442 5.79 -7.82 -16.73
CA ARG A 442 6.45 -6.57 -16.25
C ARG A 442 6.44 -6.41 -14.74
N TRP A 443 5.61 -7.16 -14.03
CA TRP A 443 5.36 -6.96 -12.59
C TRP A 443 6.44 -7.53 -11.67
N SER A 444 7.45 -8.20 -12.21
CA SER A 444 8.54 -8.78 -11.44
C SER A 444 9.87 -8.01 -11.56
N GLU A 445 9.90 -6.89 -12.28
CA GLU A 445 11.16 -6.18 -12.61
C GLU A 445 12.03 -5.85 -11.40
N LEU A 446 11.44 -5.48 -10.27
CA LEU A 446 12.17 -5.18 -9.02
C LEU A 446 13.01 -6.36 -8.52
N PHE A 447 12.54 -7.59 -8.69
CA PHE A 447 13.16 -8.77 -8.12
C PHE A 447 13.95 -9.58 -9.14
N VAL A 448 13.49 -9.65 -10.39
CA VAL A 448 14.09 -10.50 -11.42
C VAL A 448 15.49 -10.06 -11.84
N ASN A 449 15.82 -8.80 -11.67
CA ASN A 449 17.14 -8.25 -12.01
C ASN A 449 18.12 -8.26 -10.82
N SER A 450 17.66 -8.68 -9.63
CA SER A 450 18.48 -8.70 -8.42
C SER A 450 19.54 -9.82 -8.42
N GLY A 451 19.30 -10.89 -9.17
CA GLY A 451 20.09 -12.11 -9.08
C GLY A 451 19.90 -12.91 -7.77
N ALA A 452 19.04 -12.43 -6.85
CA ALA A 452 18.83 -13.02 -5.52
C ALA A 452 17.93 -14.26 -5.53
N ILE A 453 17.19 -14.49 -6.62
CA ILE A 453 16.19 -15.55 -6.76
C ILE A 453 16.31 -16.25 -8.12
N ALA A 454 15.75 -17.44 -8.25
CA ALA A 454 15.65 -18.14 -9.53
C ALA A 454 14.57 -17.48 -10.41
N VAL A 455 14.93 -17.13 -11.65
CA VAL A 455 14.06 -16.41 -12.59
C VAL A 455 13.91 -17.19 -13.91
N PRO A 456 13.08 -18.25 -13.93
CA PRO A 456 12.79 -18.97 -15.18
C PRO A 456 12.10 -18.06 -16.21
N ARG A 457 12.56 -18.12 -17.46
CA ARG A 457 12.06 -17.32 -18.57
C ARG A 457 11.21 -18.14 -19.56
N THR A 458 11.25 -19.47 -19.46
CA THR A 458 10.56 -20.43 -20.32
C THR A 458 9.88 -21.51 -19.49
N VAL A 459 8.99 -22.28 -20.14
CA VAL A 459 8.32 -23.43 -19.52
C VAL A 459 9.34 -24.49 -19.06
N ASP A 460 10.35 -24.76 -19.89
CA ASP A 460 11.39 -25.75 -19.59
C ASP A 460 12.25 -25.32 -18.40
N GLU A 461 12.57 -24.04 -18.31
CA GLU A 461 13.30 -23.50 -17.14
C GLU A 461 12.46 -23.57 -15.85
N VAL A 462 11.13 -23.40 -15.92
CA VAL A 462 10.24 -23.62 -14.76
C VAL A 462 10.28 -25.09 -14.36
N ALA A 463 10.18 -26.01 -15.32
CA ALA A 463 10.26 -27.45 -15.06
C ALA A 463 11.62 -27.86 -14.44
N SER A 464 12.73 -27.26 -14.90
CA SER A 464 14.07 -27.46 -14.36
C SER A 464 14.17 -26.96 -12.92
N ALA A 465 13.71 -25.75 -12.61
CA ALA A 465 13.73 -25.18 -11.26
C ALA A 465 12.91 -26.01 -10.26
N PHE A 466 11.76 -26.56 -10.68
CA PHE A 466 10.98 -27.48 -9.86
C PHE A 466 11.67 -28.85 -9.72
N GLY A 467 12.48 -29.27 -10.71
CA GLY A 467 13.35 -30.43 -10.63
C GLY A 467 14.38 -30.27 -9.51
N GLU A 468 15.12 -29.17 -9.51
CA GLU A 468 16.10 -28.85 -8.46
C GLU A 468 15.45 -28.81 -7.06
N LEU A 469 14.25 -28.21 -6.92
CA LEU A 469 13.51 -28.26 -5.65
C LEU A 469 13.23 -29.70 -5.20
N ALA A 470 12.79 -30.57 -6.12
CA ALA A 470 12.43 -31.94 -5.79
C ALA A 470 13.66 -32.82 -5.46
N GLU A 471 14.83 -32.51 -6.02
CA GLU A 471 16.07 -33.28 -5.85
C GLU A 471 16.79 -32.94 -4.53
N ASP A 472 16.92 -31.66 -4.18
CA ASP A 472 17.74 -31.21 -3.05
C ASP A 472 17.07 -30.23 -2.09
N GLY A 473 15.76 -30.02 -2.23
CA GLY A 473 15.03 -29.04 -1.40
C GLY A 473 15.35 -27.58 -1.74
N GLY A 474 15.99 -27.32 -2.88
CA GLY A 474 16.39 -25.99 -3.34
C GLY A 474 17.73 -25.51 -2.78
N VAL A 475 18.54 -26.41 -2.22
CA VAL A 475 19.91 -26.09 -1.74
C VAL A 475 20.76 -25.54 -2.88
N SER A 476 20.71 -26.14 -4.06
CA SER A 476 21.41 -25.66 -5.28
C SER A 476 20.94 -24.27 -5.71
N ILE A 477 19.64 -23.99 -5.62
CA ILE A 477 19.07 -22.67 -5.91
C ILE A 477 19.66 -21.63 -4.94
N LEU A 478 19.62 -21.90 -3.64
CA LEU A 478 20.15 -20.98 -2.62
C LEU A 478 21.65 -20.75 -2.79
N ALA A 479 22.43 -21.81 -3.05
CA ALA A 479 23.88 -21.71 -3.24
C ALA A 479 24.23 -20.85 -4.47
N ARG A 480 23.54 -21.06 -5.58
CA ARG A 480 23.73 -20.30 -6.84
C ARG A 480 23.49 -18.81 -6.65
N HIS A 481 22.52 -18.45 -5.85
CA HIS A 481 22.08 -17.07 -5.65
C HIS A 481 22.62 -16.42 -4.35
N ALA A 482 23.44 -17.12 -3.56
CA ALA A 482 23.85 -16.70 -2.22
C ALA A 482 24.44 -15.28 -2.20
N ARG A 483 25.48 -15.02 -3.00
CA ARG A 483 26.16 -13.71 -3.03
C ARG A 483 25.22 -12.57 -3.46
N ALA A 484 24.43 -12.79 -4.50
CA ALA A 484 23.49 -11.77 -4.98
C ALA A 484 22.37 -11.52 -3.95
N ARG A 485 21.92 -12.57 -3.25
CA ARG A 485 20.94 -12.47 -2.16
C ARG A 485 21.50 -11.63 -1.00
N ASP A 486 22.74 -11.85 -0.59
CA ASP A 486 23.34 -11.10 0.52
C ASP A 486 23.48 -9.61 0.16
N THR A 487 23.90 -9.30 -1.07
CA THR A 487 23.92 -7.92 -1.58
C THR A 487 22.51 -7.33 -1.60
N PHE A 488 21.53 -8.04 -2.16
CA PHE A 488 20.15 -7.61 -2.24
C PHE A 488 19.56 -7.32 -0.84
N LEU A 489 19.78 -8.22 0.12
CA LEU A 489 19.28 -8.02 1.50
C LEU A 489 19.92 -6.81 2.16
N SER A 490 21.23 -6.58 1.99
CA SER A 490 21.90 -5.41 2.56
C SER A 490 21.39 -4.07 2.02
N GLU A 491 20.88 -4.06 0.80
CA GLU A 491 20.30 -2.88 0.17
C GLU A 491 18.82 -2.68 0.52
N TRP A 492 18.05 -3.77 0.59
CA TRP A 492 16.60 -3.70 0.69
C TRP A 492 16.03 -3.73 2.09
N VAL A 493 16.75 -4.30 3.04
CA VAL A 493 16.25 -4.45 4.42
C VAL A 493 17.31 -4.11 5.44
N GLN A 494 16.93 -3.36 6.47
CA GLN A 494 17.79 -3.08 7.61
C GLN A 494 17.93 -4.32 8.48
N ASP A 495 19.18 -4.64 8.90
CA ASP A 495 19.52 -5.70 9.86
C ASP A 495 18.89 -7.06 9.52
N GLY A 496 18.89 -7.44 8.24
CA GLY A 496 18.32 -8.71 7.79
C GLY A 496 16.82 -8.84 8.04
N GLY A 497 16.11 -7.73 8.16
CA GLY A 497 14.67 -7.68 8.40
C GLY A 497 14.26 -7.76 9.88
N ARG A 498 15.18 -7.67 10.83
CA ARG A 498 14.89 -7.75 12.27
C ARG A 498 14.89 -6.39 12.95
N GLY A 499 14.10 -6.23 14.02
CA GLY A 499 14.07 -5.04 14.88
C GLY A 499 13.44 -3.80 14.23
N GLY A 500 12.71 -3.96 13.13
CA GLY A 500 12.02 -2.84 12.45
C GLY A 500 10.99 -2.19 13.35
N THR A 501 10.22 -2.98 14.09
CA THR A 501 9.21 -2.49 15.03
C THR A 501 9.83 -1.61 16.13
N ASP A 502 10.91 -2.05 16.74
CA ASP A 502 11.58 -1.30 17.82
C ASP A 502 12.18 0.01 17.31
N ARG A 503 12.78 0.02 16.11
CA ARG A 503 13.32 1.25 15.51
C ARG A 503 12.23 2.23 15.10
N VAL A 504 11.09 1.76 14.60
CA VAL A 504 9.92 2.62 14.36
C VAL A 504 9.41 3.21 15.67
N ILE A 505 9.29 2.42 16.75
CA ILE A 505 8.90 2.93 18.09
C ILE A 505 9.86 4.00 18.57
N ALA A 506 11.17 3.77 18.50
CA ALA A 506 12.18 4.76 18.89
C ALA A 506 12.04 6.08 18.09
N LEU A 507 11.72 5.99 16.80
CA LEU A 507 11.45 7.17 15.97
C LEU A 507 10.19 7.91 16.43
N LEU A 508 9.11 7.21 16.79
CA LEU A 508 7.88 7.80 17.31
C LEU A 508 8.12 8.51 18.65
N GLU A 509 8.83 7.86 19.58
CA GLU A 509 9.17 8.42 20.89
C GLU A 509 10.03 9.69 20.75
N SER A 510 11.04 9.65 19.87
CA SER A 510 11.89 10.81 19.56
C SER A 510 11.08 11.98 18.98
N ALA A 511 10.19 11.71 18.04
CA ALA A 511 9.36 12.74 17.41
C ALA A 511 8.40 13.40 18.42
N ALA A 512 7.74 12.60 19.26
CA ALA A 512 6.85 13.10 20.30
C ALA A 512 7.58 13.98 21.32
N HIS A 513 8.76 13.56 21.78
CA HIS A 513 9.55 14.32 22.76
C HIS A 513 10.05 15.66 22.22
N HIS A 514 10.45 15.72 20.94
CA HIS A 514 10.86 16.97 20.32
C HIS A 514 9.70 17.96 20.17
N ALA A 515 8.48 17.50 20.01
CA ALA A 515 7.30 18.37 19.96
C ALA A 515 6.99 18.98 21.32
N GLU A 516 7.08 18.20 22.40
CA GLU A 516 6.88 18.70 23.78
C GLU A 516 7.90 19.78 24.18
N SER A 517 9.14 19.67 23.68
CA SER A 517 10.19 20.66 23.99
C SER A 517 10.06 21.99 23.23
N ARG A 518 9.18 22.06 22.22
CA ARG A 518 8.91 23.27 21.42
C ARG A 518 7.66 24.02 21.83
N THR A 519 6.79 23.41 22.64
CA THR A 519 5.60 24.04 23.26
C THR A 519 5.88 24.57 24.65
#